data_f4ed96055b30d9db06fb89fca1bde86b
#
_entry.id   f4ed96055b30d9db06fb89fca1bde86b
#
_cell.length_a   1.000
_cell.length_b   1.000
_cell.length_c   1.000
_cell.angle_alpha   90.00
_cell.angle_beta   90.00
_cell.angle_gamma   90.00
#
_symmetry.space_group_name_H-M   'P 1'
#
loop_
_entity.id
_entity.type
_entity.pdbx_description
1 polymer ?
#
loop_
_entity_poly.entity_id
_entity_poly.type
_entity_poly.pdbx_seq_one_letter_code
_entity_poly.pdbx_strand_id
1 'polypeptide(L)'
;DVMRRVKRSGFEAARSSGKKVEIIVSGETSRADRNVVRAVTDPLMHIVRNAVDHGIEPPSERGDKNEKGRVEIDISTSSSGLEIEIKDDGRGIDSKKILDKAISKGLTSKENSEELKEEEIYDFIFQPGFSTAEKVTDTSGRGVGMDVVKTNVVSSGGSVFLNSKIGEGTKFTLVFPQITNTENCIVLEALNTFYAIPSRNIISIFRSSDLSKKNFIEKKKLQIENRVYQITDFEEFAFSKNEGGEDNYLIINFAGKGLALQYRGKVL
;
A
#
# COMPACT_ATOMS: atom_id res chain seq x y z
N ASP A 1 16.76 -15.13 7.04
CA ASP A 1 15.79 -16.04 7.65
C ASP A 1 14.43 -16.06 6.93
N VAL A 2 13.94 -14.89 6.49
CA VAL A 2 12.66 -14.76 5.76
C VAL A 2 12.71 -15.54 4.44
N MET A 3 13.71 -15.33 3.61
CA MET A 3 13.79 -15.99 2.30
C MET A 3 13.90 -17.51 2.40
N ARG A 4 14.49 -18.02 3.47
CA ARG A 4 14.50 -19.48 3.74
C ARG A 4 13.08 -20.00 3.99
N ARG A 5 12.26 -19.26 4.74
CA ARG A 5 10.85 -19.61 4.99
C ARG A 5 10.02 -19.53 3.69
N VAL A 6 10.25 -18.49 2.89
CA VAL A 6 9.57 -18.29 1.59
C VAL A 6 9.91 -19.42 0.62
N LYS A 7 11.21 -19.75 0.44
CA LYS A 7 11.65 -20.87 -0.39
C LYS A 7 11.03 -22.20 0.08
N ARG A 8 11.06 -22.45 1.40
CA ARG A 8 10.45 -23.64 1.97
C ARG A 8 8.96 -23.76 1.66
N SER A 9 8.21 -22.67 1.82
CA SER A 9 6.77 -22.63 1.49
C SER A 9 6.51 -22.98 0.02
N GLY A 10 7.31 -22.44 -0.90
CA GLY A 10 7.19 -22.77 -2.33
C GLY A 10 7.54 -24.22 -2.65
N PHE A 11 8.59 -24.78 -2.05
CA PHE A 11 8.94 -26.20 -2.24
C PHE A 11 7.90 -27.16 -1.63
N GLU A 12 7.29 -26.80 -0.49
CA GLU A 12 6.18 -27.55 0.10
C GLU A 12 4.96 -27.55 -0.83
N ALA A 13 4.61 -26.40 -1.42
CA ALA A 13 3.55 -26.29 -2.42
C ALA A 13 3.85 -27.15 -3.67
N ALA A 14 5.08 -27.10 -4.18
CA ALA A 14 5.49 -27.90 -5.34
C ALA A 14 5.37 -29.42 -5.08
N ARG A 15 5.80 -29.85 -3.88
CA ARG A 15 5.70 -31.25 -3.48
C ARG A 15 4.24 -31.71 -3.40
N SER A 16 3.36 -30.90 -2.79
CA SER A 16 1.95 -31.25 -2.62
C SER A 16 1.18 -31.29 -3.94
N SER A 17 1.58 -30.46 -4.93
CA SER A 17 0.95 -30.38 -6.25
C SER A 17 1.66 -31.22 -7.33
N GLY A 18 2.71 -31.98 -6.98
CA GLY A 18 3.46 -32.82 -7.93
C GLY A 18 4.21 -32.03 -9.01
N LYS A 19 4.53 -30.77 -8.74
CA LYS A 19 5.21 -29.87 -9.67
C LYS A 19 6.71 -29.81 -9.40
N LYS A 20 7.48 -29.53 -10.45
CA LYS A 20 8.91 -29.27 -10.33
C LYS A 20 9.16 -27.78 -10.41
N VAL A 21 9.82 -27.19 -9.42
CA VAL A 21 10.09 -25.76 -9.40
C VAL A 21 11.55 -25.47 -9.04
N GLU A 22 12.05 -24.37 -9.55
CA GLU A 22 13.27 -23.69 -9.13
C GLU A 22 12.89 -22.35 -8.54
N ILE A 23 13.41 -22.02 -7.35
CA ILE A 23 13.15 -20.73 -6.68
C ILE A 23 14.49 -20.01 -6.51
N ILE A 24 14.65 -18.92 -7.25
CA ILE A 24 15.86 -18.11 -7.28
C ILE A 24 15.58 -16.84 -6.48
N VAL A 25 16.51 -16.44 -5.63
CA VAL A 25 16.42 -15.19 -4.87
C VAL A 25 17.68 -14.39 -5.09
N SER A 26 17.50 -13.13 -5.45
CA SER A 26 18.55 -12.12 -5.61
C SER A 26 18.36 -11.03 -4.57
N GLY A 27 19.45 -10.37 -4.16
CA GLY A 27 19.39 -9.25 -3.21
C GLY A 27 19.09 -9.64 -1.75
N GLU A 28 19.34 -10.90 -1.35
CA GLU A 28 19.10 -11.39 0.03
C GLU A 28 19.86 -10.59 1.11
N THR A 29 20.89 -9.86 0.74
CA THR A 29 21.69 -9.01 1.66
C THR A 29 21.13 -7.59 1.81
N SER A 30 20.05 -7.26 1.11
CA SER A 30 19.40 -5.96 1.21
C SER A 30 18.90 -5.71 2.63
N ARG A 31 19.12 -4.50 3.12
CA ARG A 31 18.67 -4.09 4.46
C ARG A 31 17.27 -3.49 4.38
N ALA A 32 16.41 -3.93 5.28
CA ALA A 32 15.07 -3.37 5.42
C ALA A 32 14.74 -3.13 6.89
N ASP A 33 13.79 -2.23 7.14
CA ASP A 33 13.26 -2.02 8.49
C ASP A 33 12.66 -3.31 9.05
N ARG A 34 12.82 -3.53 10.36
CA ARG A 34 12.31 -4.74 11.03
C ARG A 34 10.79 -4.89 10.92
N ASN A 35 10.06 -3.79 10.90
CA ASN A 35 8.61 -3.82 10.76
C ASN A 35 8.20 -4.21 9.35
N VAL A 36 8.91 -3.70 8.33
CA VAL A 36 8.71 -4.10 6.92
C VAL A 36 9.02 -5.58 6.75
N VAL A 37 10.13 -6.06 7.31
CA VAL A 37 10.51 -7.49 7.26
C VAL A 37 9.42 -8.40 7.86
N ARG A 38 8.82 -7.98 8.97
CA ARG A 38 7.71 -8.72 9.59
C ARG A 38 6.45 -8.70 8.71
N ALA A 39 6.11 -7.54 8.20
CA ALA A 39 4.89 -7.34 7.42
C ALA A 39 4.92 -8.07 6.07
N VAL A 40 6.10 -8.17 5.44
CA VAL A 40 6.24 -8.75 4.09
C VAL A 40 6.35 -10.27 4.10
N THR A 41 6.71 -10.89 5.24
CA THR A 41 6.99 -12.33 5.31
C THR A 41 5.80 -13.19 4.89
N ASP A 42 4.63 -12.96 5.45
CA ASP A 42 3.42 -13.74 5.15
C ASP A 42 2.88 -13.45 3.74
N PRO A 43 2.79 -12.18 3.27
CA PRO A 43 2.57 -11.85 1.86
C PRO A 43 3.46 -12.61 0.89
N LEU A 44 4.78 -12.60 1.09
CA LEU A 44 5.71 -13.31 0.19
C LEU A 44 5.47 -14.81 0.16
N MET A 45 5.27 -15.44 1.32
CA MET A 45 4.96 -16.87 1.37
C MET A 45 3.66 -17.18 0.62
N HIS A 46 2.65 -16.32 0.72
CA HIS A 46 1.38 -16.52 0.04
C HIS A 46 1.50 -16.33 -1.48
N ILE A 47 2.20 -15.27 -1.94
CA ILE A 47 2.43 -15.01 -3.37
C ILE A 47 3.22 -16.17 -3.98
N VAL A 48 4.32 -16.62 -3.36
CA VAL A 48 5.14 -17.73 -3.87
C VAL A 48 4.34 -19.03 -3.90
N ARG A 49 3.52 -19.29 -2.88
CA ARG A 49 2.63 -20.46 -2.89
C ARG A 49 1.64 -20.38 -4.04
N ASN A 50 1.00 -19.23 -4.26
CA ASN A 50 0.06 -19.04 -5.38
C ASN A 50 0.75 -19.20 -6.75
N ALA A 51 1.95 -18.66 -6.91
CA ALA A 51 2.75 -18.86 -8.10
C ALA A 51 2.94 -20.36 -8.40
N VAL A 52 3.28 -21.14 -7.39
CA VAL A 52 3.49 -22.58 -7.54
C VAL A 52 2.16 -23.33 -7.70
N ASP A 53 1.16 -23.09 -6.85
CA ASP A 53 -0.09 -23.87 -6.86
C ASP A 53 -0.95 -23.57 -8.10
N HIS A 54 -1.03 -22.32 -8.52
CA HIS A 54 -1.95 -21.84 -9.56
C HIS A 54 -1.24 -21.33 -10.82
N GLY A 55 -0.05 -20.74 -10.69
CA GLY A 55 0.73 -20.20 -11.80
C GLY A 55 1.47 -21.28 -12.59
N ILE A 56 2.40 -21.97 -11.95
CA ILE A 56 3.23 -22.99 -12.57
C ILE A 56 2.39 -24.19 -13.01
N GLU A 57 2.56 -24.64 -14.25
CA GLU A 57 1.93 -25.81 -14.80
C GLU A 57 2.65 -27.11 -14.34
N PRO A 58 1.94 -28.25 -14.26
CA PRO A 58 2.60 -29.56 -14.13
C PRO A 58 3.57 -29.81 -15.30
N PRO A 59 4.64 -30.58 -15.11
CA PRO A 59 5.63 -30.80 -16.15
C PRO A 59 5.05 -31.27 -17.51
N SER A 60 3.97 -32.04 -17.47
CA SER A 60 3.28 -32.52 -18.66
C SER A 60 2.48 -31.46 -19.44
N GLU A 61 2.20 -30.33 -18.83
CA GLU A 61 1.40 -29.22 -19.41
C GLU A 61 2.24 -28.02 -19.80
N ARG A 62 3.58 -28.03 -19.57
CA ARG A 62 4.45 -26.89 -19.83
C ARG A 62 4.82 -26.67 -21.30
N GLY A 63 4.49 -27.59 -22.19
CA GLY A 63 4.79 -27.47 -23.62
C GLY A 63 6.28 -27.29 -23.88
N ASP A 64 6.64 -26.21 -24.58
CA ASP A 64 8.04 -25.87 -24.90
C ASP A 64 8.82 -25.20 -23.76
N LYS A 65 8.17 -24.91 -22.63
CA LYS A 65 8.83 -24.35 -21.43
C LYS A 65 9.69 -25.44 -20.76
N ASN A 66 10.67 -24.98 -19.94
CA ASN A 66 11.45 -25.90 -19.13
C ASN A 66 10.54 -26.75 -18.21
N GLU A 67 10.88 -28.02 -18.05
CA GLU A 67 10.17 -28.96 -17.18
C GLU A 67 10.02 -28.42 -15.74
N LYS A 68 11.03 -27.71 -15.26
CA LYS A 68 10.99 -27.00 -13.97
C LYS A 68 10.44 -25.62 -14.16
N GLY A 69 9.32 -25.31 -13.50
CA GLY A 69 8.83 -23.95 -13.39
C GLY A 69 9.78 -23.07 -12.58
N ARG A 70 9.88 -21.82 -12.95
CA ARG A 70 10.81 -20.86 -12.34
C ARG A 70 10.04 -19.79 -11.58
N VAL A 71 10.45 -19.58 -10.33
CA VAL A 71 10.01 -18.44 -9.50
C VAL A 71 11.22 -17.63 -9.11
N GLU A 72 11.27 -16.39 -9.53
CA GLU A 72 12.34 -15.45 -9.23
C GLU A 72 11.85 -14.44 -8.20
N ILE A 73 12.67 -14.16 -7.21
CA ILE A 73 12.42 -13.15 -6.19
C ILE A 73 13.61 -12.20 -6.20
N ASP A 74 13.39 -10.98 -6.66
CA ASP A 74 14.42 -9.95 -6.69
C ASP A 74 14.14 -8.89 -5.62
N ILE A 75 15.12 -8.63 -4.78
CA ILE A 75 15.04 -7.67 -3.69
C ILE A 75 16.02 -6.54 -3.96
N SER A 76 15.51 -5.34 -4.11
CA SER A 76 16.32 -4.15 -4.31
C SER A 76 15.99 -3.07 -3.30
N THR A 77 16.99 -2.30 -2.91
CA THR A 77 16.85 -1.12 -2.05
C THR A 77 17.42 0.09 -2.74
N SER A 78 16.67 1.18 -2.72
CA SER A 78 17.09 2.47 -3.28
C SER A 78 16.78 3.59 -2.29
N SER A 79 17.08 4.82 -2.66
CA SER A 79 16.68 6.00 -1.87
C SER A 79 15.16 6.16 -1.75
N SER A 80 14.38 5.56 -2.65
CA SER A 80 12.92 5.56 -2.63
C SER A 80 12.32 4.47 -1.74
N GLY A 81 13.10 3.44 -1.38
CA GLY A 81 12.65 2.38 -0.48
C GLY A 81 13.09 0.98 -0.88
N LEU A 82 12.38 0.00 -0.34
CA LEU A 82 12.55 -1.42 -0.63
C LEU A 82 11.55 -1.82 -1.72
N GLU A 83 12.04 -2.48 -2.76
CA GLU A 83 11.23 -3.10 -3.79
C GLU A 83 11.50 -4.61 -3.80
N ILE A 84 10.44 -5.39 -3.89
CA ILE A 84 10.51 -6.84 -3.99
C ILE A 84 9.66 -7.27 -5.19
N GLU A 85 10.30 -7.80 -6.21
CA GLU A 85 9.64 -8.41 -7.35
C GLU A 85 9.57 -9.93 -7.18
N ILE A 86 8.40 -10.50 -7.43
CA ILE A 86 8.20 -11.95 -7.48
C ILE A 86 7.63 -12.28 -8.85
N LYS A 87 8.39 -13.03 -9.66
CA LYS A 87 8.01 -13.40 -11.02
C LYS A 87 7.98 -14.91 -11.16
N ASP A 88 6.91 -15.43 -11.73
CA ASP A 88 6.83 -16.83 -12.18
C ASP A 88 6.78 -16.91 -13.72
N ASP A 89 7.17 -18.03 -14.28
CA ASP A 89 7.08 -18.38 -15.70
C ASP A 89 5.88 -19.31 -16.00
N GLY A 90 4.84 -19.24 -15.17
CA GLY A 90 3.66 -20.05 -15.26
C GLY A 90 2.71 -19.68 -16.40
N ARG A 91 1.47 -20.14 -16.30
CA ARG A 91 0.43 -19.90 -17.31
C ARG A 91 -0.05 -18.46 -17.42
N GLY A 92 0.30 -17.61 -16.46
CA GLY A 92 -0.22 -16.26 -16.34
C GLY A 92 -1.69 -16.22 -15.92
N ILE A 93 -2.22 -15.01 -15.86
CA ILE A 93 -3.60 -14.73 -15.43
C ILE A 93 -4.37 -14.12 -16.60
N ASP A 94 -5.55 -14.64 -16.86
CA ASP A 94 -6.45 -14.18 -17.89
C ASP A 94 -7.27 -12.99 -17.39
N SER A 95 -6.93 -11.77 -17.84
CA SER A 95 -7.62 -10.53 -17.47
C SER A 95 -9.11 -10.57 -17.82
N LYS A 96 -9.50 -11.24 -18.92
CA LYS A 96 -10.91 -11.39 -19.30
C LYS A 96 -11.70 -12.18 -18.27
N LYS A 97 -11.15 -13.29 -17.77
CA LYS A 97 -11.80 -14.10 -16.72
C LYS A 97 -11.95 -13.33 -15.41
N ILE A 98 -10.97 -12.48 -15.08
CA ILE A 98 -11.08 -11.60 -13.90
C ILE A 98 -12.20 -10.61 -14.12
N LEU A 99 -12.25 -9.95 -15.26
CA LEU A 99 -13.26 -8.97 -15.59
C LEU A 99 -14.67 -9.57 -15.57
N ASP A 100 -14.88 -10.71 -16.22
CA ASP A 100 -16.16 -11.42 -16.21
C ASP A 100 -16.62 -11.75 -14.78
N LYS A 101 -15.67 -12.17 -13.93
CA LYS A 101 -15.94 -12.44 -12.53
C LYS A 101 -16.24 -11.17 -11.73
N ALA A 102 -15.54 -10.07 -12.00
CA ALA A 102 -15.79 -8.77 -11.36
C ALA A 102 -17.20 -8.27 -11.71
N ILE A 103 -17.61 -8.38 -12.97
CA ILE A 103 -18.97 -8.05 -13.42
C ILE A 103 -20.00 -8.94 -12.71
N SER A 104 -19.79 -10.25 -12.70
CA SER A 104 -20.72 -11.21 -12.06
C SER A 104 -20.90 -10.96 -10.56
N LYS A 105 -19.88 -10.39 -9.90
CA LYS A 105 -19.90 -10.00 -8.49
C LYS A 105 -20.41 -8.56 -8.24
N GLY A 106 -20.72 -7.82 -9.29
CA GLY A 106 -21.18 -6.43 -9.18
C GLY A 106 -20.09 -5.44 -8.76
N LEU A 107 -18.81 -5.78 -8.93
CA LEU A 107 -17.68 -4.90 -8.63
C LEU A 107 -17.45 -3.84 -9.71
N THR A 108 -17.92 -4.12 -10.93
CA THR A 108 -17.95 -3.18 -12.06
C THR A 108 -19.13 -3.51 -12.98
N SER A 109 -19.53 -2.57 -13.83
CA SER A 109 -20.54 -2.81 -14.86
C SER A 109 -19.89 -3.11 -16.21
N LYS A 110 -20.67 -3.65 -17.15
CA LYS A 110 -20.18 -3.96 -18.49
C LYS A 110 -19.77 -2.68 -19.24
N GLU A 111 -20.51 -1.60 -19.04
CA GLU A 111 -20.23 -0.29 -19.64
C GLU A 111 -18.91 0.28 -19.14
N ASN A 112 -18.72 0.28 -17.82
CA ASN A 112 -17.47 0.78 -17.20
C ASN A 112 -16.26 -0.08 -17.53
N SER A 113 -16.46 -1.36 -17.85
CA SER A 113 -15.39 -2.30 -18.12
C SER A 113 -14.64 -2.05 -19.43
N GLU A 114 -15.28 -1.33 -20.39
CA GLU A 114 -14.67 -1.00 -21.69
C GLU A 114 -13.55 0.05 -21.56
N GLU A 115 -13.55 0.85 -20.49
CA GLU A 115 -12.57 1.90 -20.24
C GLU A 115 -11.42 1.44 -19.31
N LEU A 116 -11.55 0.24 -18.70
CA LEU A 116 -10.56 -0.25 -17.74
C LEU A 116 -9.26 -0.69 -18.43
N LYS A 117 -8.15 -0.21 -17.90
CA LYS A 117 -6.83 -0.72 -18.26
C LYS A 117 -6.60 -2.10 -17.64
N GLU A 118 -5.71 -2.87 -18.23
CA GLU A 118 -5.41 -4.23 -17.76
C GLU A 118 -4.92 -4.26 -16.30
N GLU A 119 -4.18 -3.25 -15.87
CA GLU A 119 -3.72 -3.08 -14.48
C GLU A 119 -4.89 -2.90 -13.50
N GLU A 120 -5.91 -2.13 -13.90
CA GLU A 120 -7.12 -1.90 -13.09
C GLU A 120 -7.99 -3.17 -13.01
N ILE A 121 -7.97 -4.00 -14.06
CA ILE A 121 -8.63 -5.31 -14.04
C ILE A 121 -7.94 -6.25 -13.05
N TYR A 122 -6.62 -6.28 -13.03
CA TYR A 122 -5.88 -7.09 -12.06
C TYR A 122 -6.11 -6.66 -10.61
N ASP A 123 -6.40 -5.39 -10.36
CA ASP A 123 -6.70 -4.88 -9.01
C ASP A 123 -7.92 -5.54 -8.36
N PHE A 124 -8.87 -6.08 -9.15
CA PHE A 124 -10.00 -6.84 -8.62
C PHE A 124 -9.58 -8.12 -7.87
N ILE A 125 -8.40 -8.70 -8.17
CA ILE A 125 -7.89 -9.88 -7.46
C ILE A 125 -7.70 -9.60 -5.96
N PHE A 126 -7.44 -8.34 -5.61
CA PHE A 126 -7.23 -7.91 -4.24
C PHE A 126 -8.52 -7.53 -3.51
N GLN A 127 -9.68 -7.63 -4.14
CA GLN A 127 -10.94 -7.35 -3.47
C GLN A 127 -11.32 -8.50 -2.52
N PRO A 128 -11.90 -8.19 -1.36
CA PRO A 128 -12.33 -9.21 -0.41
C PRO A 128 -13.25 -10.25 -1.05
N GLY A 129 -12.91 -11.52 -0.85
CA GLY A 129 -13.70 -12.63 -1.39
C GLY A 129 -13.62 -12.80 -2.90
N PHE A 130 -12.65 -12.18 -3.59
CA PHE A 130 -12.50 -12.32 -5.05
C PHE A 130 -11.83 -13.61 -5.50
N SER A 131 -11.37 -14.51 -4.62
CA SER A 131 -10.65 -15.72 -5.00
C SER A 131 -11.14 -16.34 -6.31
N THR A 132 -10.23 -16.65 -7.24
CA THR A 132 -10.53 -17.30 -8.52
C THR A 132 -10.73 -18.81 -8.37
N ALA A 133 -10.39 -19.40 -7.23
CA ALA A 133 -10.56 -20.81 -6.96
C ALA A 133 -12.04 -21.16 -6.71
N GLU A 134 -12.58 -22.09 -7.47
CA GLU A 134 -13.95 -22.64 -7.30
C GLU A 134 -14.10 -23.48 -6.02
N LYS A 135 -13.00 -23.91 -5.41
CA LYS A 135 -12.97 -24.64 -4.15
C LYS A 135 -12.03 -23.97 -3.16
N VAL A 136 -12.56 -23.58 -2.02
CA VAL A 136 -11.76 -23.28 -0.84
C VAL A 136 -11.10 -24.59 -0.42
N THR A 137 -9.84 -24.80 -0.82
CA THR A 137 -9.07 -25.92 -0.29
C THR A 137 -8.61 -25.55 1.11
N ASP A 138 -9.06 -26.33 2.09
CA ASP A 138 -8.77 -26.21 3.53
C ASP A 138 -7.26 -26.32 3.90
N THR A 139 -6.36 -26.29 2.92
CA THR A 139 -4.93 -26.54 3.12
C THR A 139 -4.15 -25.34 3.69
N SER A 140 -4.73 -24.14 3.71
CA SER A 140 -4.15 -22.99 4.42
C SER A 140 -5.11 -22.58 5.53
N GLY A 141 -4.95 -23.10 6.73
CA GLY A 141 -5.80 -23.00 7.91
C GLY A 141 -6.22 -21.61 8.40
N ARG A 142 -6.29 -20.60 7.53
CA ARG A 142 -6.77 -19.24 7.81
C ARG A 142 -7.44 -18.55 6.62
N GLY A 143 -7.75 -19.21 5.49
CA GLY A 143 -8.43 -18.55 4.36
C GLY A 143 -7.76 -17.25 3.88
N VAL A 144 -6.41 -17.25 3.79
CA VAL A 144 -5.66 -16.06 3.40
C VAL A 144 -5.79 -15.87 1.88
N GLY A 145 -6.52 -14.83 1.48
CA GLY A 145 -6.65 -14.41 0.08
C GLY A 145 -5.66 -13.30 -0.31
N MET A 146 -5.70 -12.89 -1.56
CA MET A 146 -4.87 -11.77 -2.05
C MET A 146 -5.29 -10.42 -1.44
N ASP A 147 -6.52 -10.30 -0.94
CA ASP A 147 -7.01 -9.18 -0.15
C ASP A 147 -6.22 -9.00 1.15
N VAL A 148 -5.89 -10.09 1.84
CA VAL A 148 -5.04 -10.05 3.05
C VAL A 148 -3.61 -9.65 2.70
N VAL A 149 -3.07 -10.10 1.55
CA VAL A 149 -1.76 -9.65 1.06
C VAL A 149 -1.75 -8.13 0.88
N LYS A 150 -2.74 -7.56 0.15
CA LYS A 150 -2.84 -6.10 -0.06
C LYS A 150 -3.00 -5.36 1.27
N THR A 151 -3.85 -5.85 2.17
CA THR A 151 -4.07 -5.24 3.49
C THR A 151 -2.77 -5.18 4.31
N ASN A 152 -2.01 -6.28 4.38
CA ASN A 152 -0.76 -6.32 5.14
C ASN A 152 0.32 -5.39 4.56
N VAL A 153 0.43 -5.34 3.23
CA VAL A 153 1.37 -4.45 2.55
C VAL A 153 0.99 -2.99 2.78
N VAL A 154 -0.28 -2.62 2.56
CA VAL A 154 -0.77 -1.25 2.71
C VAL A 154 -0.71 -0.77 4.16
N SER A 155 -1.05 -1.62 5.14
CA SER A 155 -0.96 -1.26 6.57
C SER A 155 0.48 -0.98 7.03
N SER A 156 1.47 -1.46 6.28
CA SER A 156 2.89 -1.19 6.51
C SER A 156 3.43 -0.04 5.66
N GLY A 157 2.54 0.75 5.05
CA GLY A 157 2.89 1.89 4.21
C GLY A 157 3.37 1.52 2.81
N GLY A 158 3.25 0.24 2.41
CA GLY A 158 3.66 -0.23 1.09
C GLY A 158 2.53 -0.24 0.07
N SER A 159 2.89 -0.62 -1.16
CA SER A 159 1.97 -0.83 -2.28
C SER A 159 2.26 -2.18 -2.94
N VAL A 160 1.24 -2.78 -3.54
CA VAL A 160 1.37 -4.02 -4.31
C VAL A 160 0.80 -3.81 -5.71
N PHE A 161 1.55 -4.27 -6.70
CA PHE A 161 1.18 -4.23 -8.11
C PHE A 161 1.24 -5.63 -8.70
N LEU A 162 0.40 -5.88 -9.70
CA LEU A 162 0.32 -7.14 -10.41
C LEU A 162 0.35 -6.90 -11.91
N ASN A 163 1.26 -7.58 -12.59
CA ASN A 163 1.31 -7.66 -14.04
C ASN A 163 1.33 -9.14 -14.44
N SER A 164 0.57 -9.51 -15.47
CA SER A 164 0.55 -10.88 -15.93
C SER A 164 0.29 -10.96 -17.44
N LYS A 165 0.82 -11.99 -18.06
CA LYS A 165 0.54 -12.27 -19.47
C LYS A 165 0.32 -13.76 -19.65
N ILE A 166 -0.76 -14.11 -20.33
CA ILE A 166 -1.12 -15.50 -20.61
C ILE A 166 0.04 -16.21 -21.32
N GLY A 167 0.46 -17.34 -20.78
CA GLY A 167 1.55 -18.15 -21.29
C GLY A 167 2.95 -17.69 -20.91
N GLU A 168 3.13 -16.46 -20.39
CA GLU A 168 4.44 -15.92 -20.01
C GLU A 168 4.66 -15.88 -18.48
N GLY A 169 3.58 -15.89 -17.68
CA GLY A 169 3.65 -15.90 -16.23
C GLY A 169 3.08 -14.65 -15.56
N THR A 170 3.38 -14.50 -14.28
CA THR A 170 2.88 -13.41 -13.44
C THR A 170 4.01 -12.74 -12.69
N LYS A 171 3.92 -11.41 -12.54
CA LYS A 171 4.84 -10.60 -11.74
C LYS A 171 4.08 -9.81 -10.69
N PHE A 172 4.43 -10.01 -9.43
CA PHE A 172 4.04 -9.15 -8.33
C PHE A 172 5.20 -8.21 -7.98
N THR A 173 4.89 -6.94 -7.76
CA THR A 173 5.85 -5.94 -7.27
C THR A 173 5.33 -5.37 -5.96
N LEU A 174 6.09 -5.54 -4.89
CA LEU A 174 5.82 -4.94 -3.57
C LEU A 174 6.79 -3.78 -3.38
N VAL A 175 6.27 -2.61 -3.09
CA VAL A 175 7.08 -1.40 -2.86
C VAL A 175 6.81 -0.91 -1.45
N PHE A 176 7.86 -0.74 -0.66
CA PHE A 176 7.80 -0.15 0.68
C PHE A 176 8.67 1.10 0.67
N PRO A 177 8.11 2.28 0.94
CA PRO A 177 8.90 3.50 1.00
C PRO A 177 9.97 3.37 2.08
N GLN A 178 11.12 3.97 1.85
CA GLN A 178 12.13 4.05 2.90
C GLN A 178 11.53 4.86 4.05
N ILE A 179 11.35 4.22 5.19
CA ILE A 179 11.06 4.94 6.43
C ILE A 179 12.38 5.59 6.83
N THR A 180 12.66 6.74 6.23
CA THR A 180 13.64 7.63 6.82
C THR A 180 13.02 8.09 8.14
N ASN A 181 13.72 7.92 9.25
CA ASN A 181 13.33 8.52 10.54
C ASN A 181 13.37 10.06 10.48
N THR A 182 13.59 10.63 9.31
CA THR A 182 13.54 12.06 9.02
C THR A 182 12.30 12.34 8.19
N GLU A 183 11.36 13.04 8.79
CA GLU A 183 10.18 13.56 8.13
C GLU A 183 10.34 15.07 7.96
N ASN A 184 9.97 15.60 6.79
CA ASN A 184 9.87 17.04 6.61
C ASN A 184 8.73 17.55 7.49
N CYS A 185 9.07 18.39 8.45
CA CYS A 185 8.11 18.98 9.36
C CYS A 185 8.17 20.51 9.25
N ILE A 186 7.04 21.17 9.43
CA ILE A 186 7.02 22.56 9.79
C ILE A 186 7.12 22.63 11.31
N VAL A 187 8.02 23.47 11.80
CA VAL A 187 8.19 23.69 13.23
C VAL A 187 7.42 24.94 13.63
N LEU A 188 6.48 24.78 14.55
CA LEU A 188 5.79 25.89 15.21
C LEU A 188 6.47 26.18 16.53
N GLU A 189 6.81 27.43 16.75
CA GLU A 189 7.19 27.94 18.08
C GLU A 189 5.93 28.54 18.72
N ALA A 190 5.39 27.87 19.71
CA ALA A 190 4.25 28.31 20.48
C ALA A 190 4.44 27.95 21.96
N LEU A 191 4.03 28.83 22.89
CA LEU A 191 4.09 28.57 24.33
C LEU A 191 5.51 28.22 24.84
N ASN A 192 6.54 28.86 24.28
CA ASN A 192 7.96 28.59 24.57
C ASN A 192 8.36 27.12 24.29
N THR A 193 7.65 26.44 23.40
CA THR A 193 7.90 25.05 23.01
C THR A 193 7.85 24.93 21.49
N PHE A 194 8.62 24.01 20.96
CA PHE A 194 8.66 23.72 19.54
C PHE A 194 7.81 22.48 19.23
N TYR A 195 6.91 22.62 18.26
CA TYR A 195 6.02 21.55 17.80
C TYR A 195 6.34 21.23 16.34
N ALA A 196 6.72 20.01 16.06
CA ALA A 196 6.98 19.54 14.70
C ALA A 196 5.71 18.93 14.11
N ILE A 197 5.19 19.55 13.04
CA ILE A 197 4.00 19.06 12.33
C ILE A 197 4.44 18.54 10.97
N PRO A 198 4.17 17.25 10.64
CA PRO A 198 4.53 16.69 9.36
C PRO A 198 3.96 17.49 8.19
N SER A 199 4.81 17.89 7.25
CA SER A 199 4.43 18.75 6.11
C SER A 199 3.32 18.11 5.26
N ARG A 200 3.27 16.78 5.17
CA ARG A 200 2.22 16.04 4.46
C ARG A 200 0.80 16.27 5.03
N ASN A 201 0.73 16.65 6.31
CA ASN A 201 -0.57 16.87 6.97
C ASN A 201 -1.02 18.34 6.85
N ILE A 202 -0.17 19.21 6.30
CA ILE A 202 -0.45 20.63 6.20
C ILE A 202 -1.08 20.94 4.87
N ILE A 203 -2.26 21.56 4.90
CA ILE A 203 -2.97 22.00 3.69
C ILE A 203 -2.57 23.43 3.37
N SER A 204 -2.52 24.31 4.39
CA SER A 204 -2.19 25.72 4.21
C SER A 204 -1.90 26.39 5.54
N ILE A 205 -1.23 27.56 5.50
CA ILE A 205 -0.93 28.40 6.66
C ILE A 205 -1.41 29.81 6.34
N PHE A 206 -2.11 30.42 7.28
CA PHE A 206 -2.61 31.79 7.15
C PHE A 206 -2.30 32.60 8.42
N ARG A 207 -1.98 33.87 8.24
CA ARG A 207 -1.97 34.83 9.31
C ARG A 207 -3.33 35.52 9.41
N SER A 208 -3.70 36.00 10.57
CA SER A 208 -4.93 36.77 10.74
C SER A 208 -4.99 37.99 9.82
N SER A 209 -3.84 38.63 9.60
CA SER A 209 -3.67 39.77 8.66
C SER A 209 -3.91 39.39 7.19
N ASP A 210 -3.73 38.13 6.82
CA ASP A 210 -3.91 37.66 5.44
C ASP A 210 -5.37 37.35 5.10
N LEU A 211 -6.27 37.43 6.10
CA LEU A 211 -7.69 37.18 5.91
C LEU A 211 -8.38 38.35 5.18
N SER A 212 -9.03 38.05 4.11
CA SER A 212 -9.76 39.01 3.24
C SER A 212 -11.26 38.76 3.31
N LYS A 213 -12.05 39.57 2.56
CA LYS A 213 -13.51 39.34 2.45
C LYS A 213 -13.91 37.94 1.94
N LYS A 214 -12.99 37.25 1.26
CA LYS A 214 -13.21 35.87 0.78
C LYS A 214 -12.80 34.80 1.79
N ASN A 215 -11.97 35.18 2.78
CA ASN A 215 -11.45 34.31 3.81
C ASN A 215 -11.74 34.98 5.15
N PHE A 216 -12.66 34.44 5.91
CA PHE A 216 -13.11 35.08 7.15
C PHE A 216 -13.40 34.05 8.25
N ILE A 217 -13.45 34.53 9.47
CA ILE A 217 -13.75 33.73 10.66
C ILE A 217 -15.12 34.10 11.18
N GLU A 218 -15.99 33.10 11.32
CA GLU A 218 -17.30 33.24 11.93
C GLU A 218 -17.59 32.03 12.83
N LYS A 219 -18.00 32.29 14.09
CA LYS A 219 -18.46 31.26 15.03
C LYS A 219 -17.48 30.04 15.17
N LYS A 220 -16.19 30.30 15.38
CA LYS A 220 -15.15 29.26 15.44
C LYS A 220 -15.03 28.42 14.14
N LYS A 221 -15.32 29.02 13.01
CA LYS A 221 -15.12 28.42 11.69
C LYS A 221 -14.28 29.35 10.84
N LEU A 222 -13.27 28.81 10.19
CA LEU A 222 -12.45 29.51 9.20
C LEU A 222 -12.96 29.14 7.82
N GLN A 223 -13.44 30.13 7.06
CA GLN A 223 -13.78 29.92 5.67
C GLN A 223 -12.63 30.35 4.79
N ILE A 224 -12.19 29.45 3.92
CA ILE A 224 -11.19 29.72 2.90
C ILE A 224 -11.81 29.36 1.55
N GLU A 225 -12.02 30.37 0.71
CA GLU A 225 -12.74 30.22 -0.56
C GLU A 225 -14.11 29.51 -0.38
N ASN A 226 -14.22 28.28 -0.90
CA ASN A 226 -15.44 27.48 -0.82
C ASN A 226 -15.39 26.37 0.25
N ARG A 227 -14.38 26.38 1.11
CA ARG A 227 -14.22 25.37 2.17
C ARG A 227 -14.34 25.98 3.54
N VAL A 228 -14.97 25.25 4.44
CA VAL A 228 -15.15 25.65 5.84
C VAL A 228 -14.41 24.67 6.73
N TYR A 229 -13.56 25.20 7.59
CA TYR A 229 -12.75 24.45 8.55
C TYR A 229 -13.20 24.79 9.97
N GLN A 230 -13.35 23.78 10.81
CA GLN A 230 -13.57 24.00 12.24
C GLN A 230 -12.30 24.52 12.86
N ILE A 231 -12.37 25.65 13.58
CA ILE A 231 -11.25 26.18 14.34
C ILE A 231 -11.16 25.44 15.67
N THR A 232 -9.97 24.96 15.99
CA THR A 232 -9.61 24.42 17.29
C THR A 232 -8.41 25.21 17.79
N ASP A 233 -8.50 25.66 19.03
CA ASP A 233 -7.41 26.38 19.68
C ASP A 233 -6.30 25.39 20.05
N PHE A 234 -5.11 25.61 19.52
CA PHE A 234 -3.95 24.76 19.82
C PHE A 234 -3.55 24.85 21.30
N GLU A 235 -3.80 25.99 21.93
CA GLU A 235 -3.51 26.24 23.36
C GLU A 235 -4.41 25.36 24.27
N GLU A 236 -5.62 25.01 23.85
CA GLU A 236 -6.48 24.05 24.58
C GLU A 236 -5.85 22.65 24.67
N PHE A 237 -5.09 22.25 23.65
CA PHE A 237 -4.36 20.97 23.65
C PHE A 237 -3.05 21.04 24.44
N ALA A 238 -2.40 22.18 24.45
CA ALA A 238 -1.09 22.36 25.07
C ALA A 238 -1.14 22.67 26.57
N PHE A 239 -2.34 22.71 27.17
CA PHE A 239 -2.57 22.99 28.60
C PHE A 239 -1.96 24.30 29.11
N SER A 240 -1.76 25.30 28.26
CA SER A 240 -1.15 26.58 28.62
C SER A 240 -1.78 27.73 27.82
N LYS A 241 -1.90 28.90 28.43
CA LYS A 241 -2.40 30.11 27.75
C LYS A 241 -1.25 31.04 27.46
N ASN A 242 -1.16 31.56 26.25
CA ASN A 242 -0.22 32.58 25.86
C ASN A 242 -0.92 33.96 25.82
N GLU A 243 -0.43 34.92 26.54
CA GLU A 243 -0.98 36.26 26.55
C GLU A 243 -0.18 37.17 25.58
N GLY A 244 -0.55 37.17 24.30
CA GLY A 244 -0.03 38.11 23.33
C GLY A 244 0.44 37.50 22.00
N GLY A 245 0.27 38.22 20.93
CA GLY A 245 0.67 37.88 19.58
C GLY A 245 -0.51 37.85 18.60
N GLU A 246 -0.20 37.84 17.31
CA GLU A 246 -1.20 37.71 16.24
C GLU A 246 -1.67 36.25 16.12
N ASP A 247 -2.97 36.06 15.95
CA ASP A 247 -3.53 34.75 15.71
C ASP A 247 -3.13 34.23 14.31
N ASN A 248 -2.59 33.04 14.26
CA ASN A 248 -2.26 32.35 13.03
C ASN A 248 -3.11 31.08 12.92
N TYR A 249 -3.31 30.62 11.70
CA TYR A 249 -4.15 29.46 11.41
C TYR A 249 -3.37 28.47 10.55
N LEU A 250 -3.21 27.26 11.05
CA LEU A 250 -2.63 26.15 10.35
C LEU A 250 -3.74 25.18 9.95
N ILE A 251 -3.98 25.02 8.65
CA ILE A 251 -4.95 24.04 8.16
C ILE A 251 -4.26 22.72 7.94
N ILE A 252 -4.71 21.73 8.67
CA ILE A 252 -4.18 20.37 8.59
C ILE A 252 -5.23 19.38 8.14
N ASN A 253 -4.77 18.30 7.52
CA ASN A 253 -5.58 17.10 7.29
C ASN A 253 -5.36 16.13 8.46
N PHE A 254 -6.41 15.90 9.24
CA PHE A 254 -6.40 14.95 10.33
C PHE A 254 -7.49 13.90 10.10
N ALA A 255 -7.09 12.64 9.96
CA ALA A 255 -8.01 11.52 9.71
C ALA A 255 -9.00 11.77 8.54
N GLY A 256 -8.51 12.37 7.45
CA GLY A 256 -9.33 12.69 6.26
C GLY A 256 -10.22 13.92 6.39
N LYS A 257 -10.15 14.63 7.52
CA LYS A 257 -10.90 15.88 7.74
C LYS A 257 -9.95 17.07 7.83
N GLY A 258 -10.33 18.18 7.19
CA GLY A 258 -9.63 19.45 7.33
C GLY A 258 -9.96 20.10 8.69
N LEU A 259 -8.94 20.47 9.44
CA LEU A 259 -9.05 21.15 10.72
C LEU A 259 -8.19 22.41 10.66
N ALA A 260 -8.69 23.53 11.19
CA ALA A 260 -7.90 24.76 11.38
C ALA A 260 -7.43 24.84 12.84
N LEU A 261 -6.12 24.73 13.03
CA LEU A 261 -5.50 24.98 14.33
C LEU A 261 -5.16 26.46 14.46
N GLN A 262 -5.77 27.14 15.42
CA GLN A 262 -5.41 28.51 15.80
C GLN A 262 -4.23 28.45 16.78
N TYR A 263 -3.20 29.22 16.51
CA TYR A 263 -2.02 29.33 17.40
C TYR A 263 -1.44 30.72 17.39
N ARG A 264 -0.76 31.07 18.48
CA ARG A 264 0.01 32.32 18.61
C ARG A 264 1.48 31.98 18.69
N GLY A 265 2.27 32.43 17.71
CA GLY A 265 3.68 32.09 17.64
C GLY A 265 4.23 32.22 16.21
N LYS A 266 5.39 31.61 15.97
CA LYS A 266 6.09 31.69 14.69
C LYS A 266 6.16 30.34 14.03
N VAL A 267 6.14 30.36 12.70
CA VAL A 267 6.54 29.22 11.85
C VAL A 267 8.02 29.39 11.52
N LEU A 268 8.82 28.38 11.78
CA LEU A 268 10.25 28.33 11.53
C LEU A 268 10.57 27.51 10.29
#